data_a81b2922ab8b232718f0f538e4680089
#
_entry.id   a81b2922ab8b232718f0f538e4680089
#
_cell.length_a   1.000
_cell.length_b   1.000
_cell.length_c   1.000
_cell.angle_alpha   90.00
_cell.angle_beta   90.00
_cell.angle_gamma   90.00
#
_symmetry.space_group_name_H-M   'P 1'
#
loop_
_entity.id
_entity.type
_entity.pdbx_description
1 polymer ?
#
loop_
_entity_poly.entity_id
_entity_poly.type
_entity_poly.pdbx_seq_one_letter_code
_entity_poly.pdbx_strand_id
1 'polypeptide(L)'
;MTEEYIGGVVSLERECFSHPWSEKSLREELDNDQAHFLCAVADGCVAGYIGVQEIVGEAYITNVAVSEKFRRRGIGEKRLEEAERGAIKRGCMLITLEVRASNDPAKALYKKRGFKEVGTRKNFYSDPREDAEIMTKFFDR
;
A
#
# COMPACT_ATOMS: atom_id res chain seq x y z
N MET A 1 7.49 -8.42 -4.97
CA MET A 1 6.58 -9.57 -5.26
C MET A 1 7.09 -10.33 -6.46
N THR A 2 7.07 -11.61 -6.38
CA THR A 2 7.44 -12.48 -7.50
C THR A 2 6.23 -13.36 -7.86
N GLU A 3 6.30 -14.02 -9.01
CA GLU A 3 5.21 -14.89 -9.47
C GLU A 3 4.84 -15.97 -8.44
N GLU A 4 5.80 -16.45 -7.68
CA GLU A 4 5.59 -17.43 -6.61
C GLU A 4 4.53 -16.98 -5.58
N TYR A 5 4.44 -15.67 -5.33
CA TYR A 5 3.57 -15.13 -4.29
C TYR A 5 2.24 -14.56 -4.80
N ILE A 6 2.01 -14.56 -6.11
CA ILE A 6 0.77 -13.97 -6.67
C ILE A 6 -0.49 -14.61 -6.10
N GLY A 7 -0.52 -15.94 -5.97
CA GLY A 7 -1.68 -16.63 -5.41
C GLY A 7 -2.01 -16.18 -3.99
N GLY A 8 -0.98 -15.98 -3.19
CA GLY A 8 -1.14 -15.45 -1.82
C GLY A 8 -1.64 -14.03 -1.79
N VAL A 9 -1.15 -13.18 -2.70
CA VAL A 9 -1.60 -11.79 -2.80
C VAL A 9 -3.06 -11.73 -3.28
N VAL A 10 -3.46 -12.58 -4.23
CA VAL A 10 -4.85 -12.68 -4.67
C VAL A 10 -5.77 -13.04 -3.50
N SER A 11 -5.37 -14.03 -2.70
CA SER A 11 -6.14 -14.43 -1.52
C SER A 11 -6.26 -13.29 -0.51
N LEU A 12 -5.18 -12.57 -0.29
CA LEU A 12 -5.14 -11.44 0.64
C LEU A 12 -6.03 -10.29 0.16
N GLU A 13 -6.03 -10.00 -1.14
CA GLU A 13 -6.91 -8.99 -1.74
C GLU A 13 -8.38 -9.33 -1.51
N ARG A 14 -8.75 -10.60 -1.70
CA ARG A 14 -10.12 -11.06 -1.47
C ARG A 14 -10.53 -10.99 0.00
N GLU A 15 -9.59 -11.23 0.90
CA GLU A 15 -9.82 -11.13 2.33
C GLU A 15 -10.04 -9.68 2.77
N CYS A 16 -9.25 -8.73 2.25
CA CYS A 16 -9.15 -7.39 2.77
C CYS A 16 -10.02 -6.35 2.07
N PHE A 17 -10.43 -6.60 0.81
CA PHE A 17 -11.09 -5.58 -0.01
C PHE A 17 -12.39 -6.08 -0.63
N SER A 18 -13.38 -5.17 -0.70
CA SER A 18 -14.66 -5.45 -1.36
C SER A 18 -14.52 -5.46 -2.89
N HIS A 19 -13.51 -4.75 -3.42
CA HIS A 19 -13.18 -4.74 -4.85
C HIS A 19 -11.72 -5.16 -5.03
N PRO A 20 -11.42 -6.46 -4.87
CA PRO A 20 -10.03 -6.93 -4.93
C PRO A 20 -9.47 -6.84 -6.35
N TRP A 21 -8.15 -6.63 -6.47
CA TRP A 21 -7.48 -6.74 -7.75
C TRP A 21 -7.55 -8.19 -8.23
N SER A 22 -7.75 -8.36 -9.53
CA SER A 22 -7.73 -9.70 -10.15
C SER A 22 -6.29 -10.22 -10.26
N GLU A 23 -6.17 -11.54 -10.39
CA GLU A 23 -4.88 -12.15 -10.65
C GLU A 23 -4.25 -11.59 -11.92
N LYS A 24 -5.05 -11.36 -12.97
CA LYS A 24 -4.58 -10.79 -14.22
C LYS A 24 -3.94 -9.41 -14.00
N SER A 25 -4.61 -8.54 -13.25
CA SER A 25 -4.08 -7.20 -12.96
C SER A 25 -2.78 -7.26 -12.18
N LEU A 26 -2.69 -8.15 -11.20
CA LEU A 26 -1.48 -8.34 -10.40
C LEU A 26 -0.33 -8.87 -11.25
N ARG A 27 -0.60 -9.79 -12.17
CA ARG A 27 0.43 -10.31 -13.08
C ARG A 27 0.94 -9.24 -14.03
N GLU A 28 0.07 -8.37 -14.51
CA GLU A 28 0.46 -7.25 -15.38
C GLU A 28 1.43 -6.32 -14.64
N GLU A 29 1.23 -6.12 -13.34
CA GLU A 29 2.11 -5.27 -12.54
C GLU A 29 3.52 -5.86 -12.35
N LEU A 30 3.69 -7.18 -12.45
CA LEU A 30 5.03 -7.79 -12.40
C LEU A 30 5.92 -7.32 -13.56
N ASP A 31 5.32 -6.99 -14.69
CA ASP A 31 6.03 -6.55 -15.89
C ASP A 31 6.12 -5.03 -15.99
N ASN A 32 5.58 -4.31 -15.00
CA ASN A 32 5.59 -2.86 -14.98
C ASN A 32 6.81 -2.34 -14.22
N ASP A 33 7.76 -1.73 -14.91
CA ASP A 33 9.00 -1.21 -14.32
C ASP A 33 8.77 -0.12 -13.28
N GLN A 34 7.60 0.53 -13.32
CA GLN A 34 7.25 1.59 -12.38
C GLN A 34 6.54 1.06 -11.13
N ALA A 35 6.20 -0.22 -11.11
CA ALA A 35 5.49 -0.82 -9.98
C ALA A 35 6.45 -1.62 -9.10
N HIS A 36 6.31 -1.48 -7.80
CA HIS A 36 7.10 -2.20 -6.80
C HIS A 36 6.15 -2.79 -5.77
N PHE A 37 6.17 -4.11 -5.64
CA PHE A 37 5.32 -4.82 -4.68
C PHE A 37 6.21 -5.53 -3.67
N LEU A 38 5.94 -5.27 -2.38
CA LEU A 38 6.70 -5.86 -1.28
C LEU A 38 5.76 -6.75 -0.47
N CYS A 39 6.13 -8.03 -0.36
CA CYS A 39 5.35 -9.02 0.38
C CYS A 39 6.03 -9.40 1.68
N ALA A 40 5.24 -9.64 2.71
CA ALA A 40 5.69 -10.29 3.94
C ALA A 40 5.18 -11.73 3.92
N VAL A 41 6.07 -12.68 4.14
CA VAL A 41 5.72 -14.10 4.20
C VAL A 41 5.92 -14.59 5.62
N ALA A 42 4.89 -15.22 6.19
CA ALA A 42 4.94 -15.82 7.52
C ALA A 42 4.21 -17.16 7.49
N ASP A 43 4.81 -18.16 8.12
CA ASP A 43 4.25 -19.52 8.19
C ASP A 43 3.87 -20.07 6.80
N GLY A 44 4.69 -19.76 5.79
CA GLY A 44 4.48 -20.21 4.42
C GLY A 44 3.40 -19.47 3.64
N CYS A 45 2.79 -18.45 4.23
CA CYS A 45 1.71 -17.68 3.61
C CYS A 45 2.09 -16.20 3.42
N VAL A 46 1.48 -15.54 2.44
CA VAL A 46 1.60 -14.10 2.30
C VAL A 46 0.78 -13.45 3.41
N ALA A 47 1.46 -12.88 4.40
CA ALA A 47 0.84 -12.26 5.56
C ALA A 47 0.41 -10.81 5.29
N GLY A 48 1.09 -10.15 4.36
CA GLY A 48 0.78 -8.78 3.98
C GLY A 48 1.54 -8.37 2.75
N TYR A 49 1.11 -7.27 2.13
CA TYR A 49 1.85 -6.70 1.02
C TYR A 49 1.57 -5.22 0.88
N ILE A 50 2.46 -4.52 0.20
CA ILE A 50 2.27 -3.14 -0.21
C ILE A 50 2.61 -3.02 -1.70
N GLY A 51 1.78 -2.29 -2.43
CA GLY A 51 2.03 -1.97 -3.83
C GLY A 51 2.35 -0.49 -3.98
N VAL A 52 3.38 -0.18 -4.74
CA VAL A 52 3.84 1.19 -4.98
C VAL A 52 4.04 1.39 -6.48
N GLN A 53 3.58 2.53 -7.00
CA GLN A 53 3.91 2.97 -8.36
C GLN A 53 4.77 4.22 -8.26
N GLU A 54 5.85 4.27 -9.03
CA GLU A 54 6.75 5.44 -9.04
C GLU A 54 6.74 6.07 -10.43
N ILE A 55 6.25 7.30 -10.49
CA ILE A 55 6.11 8.04 -11.75
C ILE A 55 6.70 9.43 -11.54
N VAL A 56 7.71 9.79 -12.34
CA VAL A 56 8.33 11.12 -12.39
C VAL A 56 8.68 11.65 -10.98
N GLY A 57 9.38 10.82 -10.20
CA GLY A 57 9.88 11.23 -8.88
C GLY A 57 8.84 11.21 -7.77
N GLU A 58 7.64 10.69 -8.02
CA GLU A 58 6.59 10.58 -7.02
C GLU A 58 6.22 9.11 -6.82
N ALA A 59 6.22 8.66 -5.57
CA ALA A 59 5.79 7.31 -5.21
C ALA A 59 4.33 7.36 -4.75
N TYR A 60 3.52 6.46 -5.29
CA TYR A 60 2.11 6.35 -4.96
C TYR A 60 1.81 4.95 -4.44
N ILE A 61 1.32 4.87 -3.22
CA ILE A 61 0.93 3.59 -2.63
C ILE A 61 -0.47 3.23 -3.14
N THR A 62 -0.54 2.14 -3.92
CA THR A 62 -1.79 1.68 -4.51
C THR A 62 -2.58 0.75 -3.59
N ASN A 63 -1.86 -0.07 -2.83
CA ASN A 63 -2.46 -1.10 -1.99
C ASN A 63 -1.63 -1.30 -0.72
N VAL A 64 -2.32 -1.49 0.40
CA VAL A 64 -1.71 -1.97 1.64
C VAL A 64 -2.69 -2.98 2.23
N ALA A 65 -2.25 -4.19 2.44
CA ALA A 65 -3.10 -5.23 3.02
C ALA A 65 -2.29 -6.10 3.97
N VAL A 66 -2.90 -6.43 5.10
CA VAL A 66 -2.34 -7.37 6.08
C VAL A 66 -3.46 -8.34 6.47
N SER A 67 -3.17 -9.63 6.40
CA SER A 67 -4.12 -10.67 6.80
C SER A 67 -4.51 -10.49 8.27
N GLU A 68 -5.78 -10.71 8.59
CA GLU A 68 -6.30 -10.58 9.94
C GLU A 68 -5.51 -11.41 10.96
N LYS A 69 -5.05 -12.61 10.57
CA LYS A 69 -4.23 -13.48 11.41
C LYS A 69 -2.91 -12.84 11.85
N PHE A 70 -2.40 -11.92 11.07
CA PHE A 70 -1.06 -11.35 11.26
C PHE A 70 -1.08 -9.86 11.61
N ARG A 71 -2.26 -9.30 11.84
CA ARG A 71 -2.39 -7.88 12.24
C ARG A 71 -1.78 -7.64 13.62
N ARG A 72 -1.38 -6.40 13.88
CA ARG A 72 -0.76 -5.96 15.14
C ARG A 72 0.62 -6.57 15.40
N ARG A 73 1.31 -7.03 14.33
CA ARG A 73 2.67 -7.54 14.41
C ARG A 73 3.68 -6.61 13.73
N GLY A 74 3.25 -5.40 13.36
CA GLY A 74 4.09 -4.43 12.69
C GLY A 74 4.40 -4.73 11.23
N ILE A 75 3.69 -5.68 10.61
CA ILE A 75 3.95 -6.07 9.21
C ILE A 75 3.67 -4.93 8.25
N GLY A 76 2.54 -4.24 8.42
CA GLY A 76 2.17 -3.10 7.57
C GLY A 76 3.17 -1.96 7.69
N GLU A 77 3.55 -1.60 8.91
CA GLU A 77 4.52 -0.54 9.16
C GLU A 77 5.88 -0.88 8.57
N LYS A 78 6.31 -2.12 8.69
CA LYS A 78 7.60 -2.57 8.16
C LYS A 78 7.64 -2.52 6.63
N ARG A 79 6.53 -2.94 5.97
CA ARG A 79 6.43 -2.84 4.51
C ARG A 79 6.41 -1.39 4.06
N LEU A 80 5.72 -0.53 4.80
CA LEU A 80 5.70 0.90 4.52
C LEU A 80 7.10 1.51 4.62
N GLU A 81 7.84 1.16 5.66
CA GLU A 81 9.23 1.61 5.83
C GLU A 81 10.13 1.17 4.66
N GLU A 82 9.97 -0.06 4.20
CA GLU A 82 10.71 -0.58 3.05
C GLU A 82 10.33 0.17 1.76
N ALA A 83 9.04 0.48 1.58
CA ALA A 83 8.57 1.25 0.44
C ALA A 83 9.17 2.65 0.43
N GLU A 84 9.21 3.32 1.58
CA GLU A 84 9.83 4.64 1.72
C GLU A 84 11.32 4.58 1.36
N ARG A 85 12.03 3.61 1.90
CA ARG A 85 13.46 3.42 1.65
C ARG A 85 13.75 3.21 0.16
N GLY A 86 12.96 2.36 -0.49
CA GLY A 86 13.09 2.10 -1.91
C GLY A 86 12.81 3.34 -2.75
N ALA A 87 11.77 4.08 -2.41
CA ALA A 87 11.42 5.32 -3.11
C ALA A 87 12.54 6.36 -3.01
N ILE A 88 13.10 6.54 -1.81
CA ILE A 88 14.23 7.45 -1.58
C ILE A 88 15.43 7.01 -2.42
N LYS A 89 15.76 5.74 -2.41
CA LYS A 89 16.89 5.18 -3.15
C LYS A 89 16.76 5.38 -4.65
N ARG A 90 15.54 5.32 -5.17
CA ARG A 90 15.26 5.51 -6.61
C ARG A 90 15.06 6.98 -6.99
N GLY A 91 15.23 7.90 -6.06
CA GLY A 91 15.21 9.33 -6.34
C GLY A 91 13.85 10.01 -6.22
N CYS A 92 12.86 9.36 -5.63
CA CYS A 92 11.56 10.00 -5.41
C CYS A 92 11.65 11.12 -4.39
N MET A 93 10.84 12.15 -4.58
CA MET A 93 10.80 13.31 -3.70
C MET A 93 9.73 13.18 -2.63
N LEU A 94 8.71 12.35 -2.88
CA LEU A 94 7.60 12.18 -1.96
C LEU A 94 6.98 10.78 -2.13
N ILE A 95 6.19 10.40 -1.13
CA ILE A 95 5.33 9.22 -1.17
C ILE A 95 3.94 9.63 -0.69
N THR A 96 2.91 9.20 -1.40
CA THR A 96 1.53 9.62 -1.15
C THR A 96 0.57 8.44 -1.24
N LEU A 97 -0.58 8.58 -0.60
CA LEU A 97 -1.63 7.54 -0.58
C LEU A 97 -3.00 8.17 -0.32
N GLU A 98 -4.05 7.40 -0.62
CA GLU A 98 -5.40 7.69 -0.13
C GLU A 98 -5.76 6.68 0.95
N VAL A 99 -6.49 7.13 1.96
CA VAL A 99 -7.00 6.30 3.05
C VAL A 99 -8.44 6.70 3.34
N ARG A 100 -9.29 5.71 3.71
CA ARG A 100 -10.68 6.02 4.09
C ARG A 100 -10.68 7.01 5.25
N ALA A 101 -11.53 8.02 5.15
CA ALA A 101 -11.63 9.07 6.18
C ALA A 101 -11.90 8.50 7.58
N SER A 102 -12.63 7.39 7.67
CA SER A 102 -12.96 6.74 8.94
C SER A 102 -11.88 5.77 9.46
N ASN A 103 -10.84 5.50 8.67
CA ASN A 103 -9.82 4.53 9.07
C ASN A 103 -8.79 5.18 10.01
N ASP A 104 -9.20 5.43 11.24
CA ASP A 104 -8.38 6.11 12.24
C ASP A 104 -7.08 5.35 12.56
N PRO A 105 -7.08 4.02 12.71
CA PRO A 105 -5.82 3.31 12.97
C PRO A 105 -4.78 3.49 11.86
N ALA A 106 -5.21 3.41 10.60
CA ALA A 106 -4.29 3.61 9.47
C ALA A 106 -3.79 5.05 9.42
N LYS A 107 -4.68 6.02 9.60
CA LYS A 107 -4.30 7.44 9.63
C LYS A 107 -3.31 7.73 10.74
N ALA A 108 -3.49 7.13 11.91
CA ALA A 108 -2.56 7.29 13.04
C ALA A 108 -1.19 6.72 12.70
N LEU A 109 -1.13 5.55 12.05
CA LEU A 109 0.12 4.95 11.60
C LEU A 109 0.87 5.86 10.63
N TYR A 110 0.16 6.36 9.63
CA TYR A 110 0.79 7.23 8.63
C TYR A 110 1.29 8.53 9.25
N LYS A 111 0.53 9.14 10.17
CA LYS A 111 0.98 10.34 10.89
C LYS A 111 2.22 10.06 11.73
N LYS A 112 2.26 8.92 12.41
CA LYS A 112 3.42 8.47 13.18
C LYS A 112 4.66 8.36 12.29
N ARG A 113 4.48 7.92 11.03
CA ARG A 113 5.56 7.77 10.06
C ARG A 113 5.93 9.08 9.35
N GLY A 114 5.26 10.18 9.66
CA GLY A 114 5.58 11.49 9.11
C GLY A 114 4.72 11.94 7.93
N PHE A 115 3.67 11.20 7.62
CA PHE A 115 2.71 11.62 6.58
C PHE A 115 1.81 12.72 7.12
N LYS A 116 1.40 13.63 6.25
CA LYS A 116 0.50 14.73 6.58
C LYS A 116 -0.72 14.68 5.68
N GLU A 117 -1.89 15.04 6.22
CA GLU A 117 -3.10 15.18 5.43
C GLU A 117 -2.96 16.42 4.55
N VAL A 118 -3.10 16.25 3.24
CA VAL A 118 -2.92 17.34 2.27
C VAL A 118 -4.18 17.62 1.46
N GLY A 119 -5.20 16.79 1.55
CA GLY A 119 -6.44 16.98 0.82
C GLY A 119 -7.43 15.86 1.05
N THR A 120 -8.61 16.02 0.45
CA THR A 120 -9.71 15.06 0.53
C THR A 120 -10.24 14.80 -0.87
N ARG A 121 -10.46 13.53 -1.20
CA ARG A 121 -11.18 13.13 -2.43
C ARG A 121 -12.57 12.68 -2.02
N LYS A 122 -13.58 13.49 -2.34
CA LYS A 122 -14.97 13.19 -1.96
C LYS A 122 -15.48 11.98 -2.72
N ASN A 123 -16.17 11.08 -2.01
CA ASN A 123 -16.80 9.89 -2.56
C ASN A 123 -15.84 9.01 -3.36
N PHE A 124 -14.59 8.96 -2.96
CA PHE A 124 -13.54 8.19 -3.64
C PHE A 124 -13.78 6.69 -3.54
N TYR A 125 -14.20 6.21 -2.36
CA TYR A 125 -14.46 4.79 -2.13
C TYR A 125 -15.93 4.44 -2.35
N SER A 126 -16.17 3.22 -2.81
CA SER A 126 -17.51 2.62 -2.86
C SER A 126 -17.51 1.38 -1.96
N ASP A 127 -18.71 0.93 -1.55
CA ASP A 127 -18.95 -0.27 -0.75
C ASP A 127 -18.17 -0.34 0.58
N PRO A 128 -18.43 0.55 1.53
CA PRO A 128 -19.38 1.67 1.49
C PRO A 128 -18.78 2.93 0.85
N ARG A 129 -19.65 3.84 0.42
CA ARG A 129 -19.24 5.13 -0.11
C ARG A 129 -18.61 5.94 1.00
N GLU A 130 -17.44 6.47 0.75
CA GLU A 130 -16.69 7.23 1.73
C GLU A 130 -15.66 8.13 1.07
N ASP A 131 -15.35 9.26 1.70
CA ASP A 131 -14.27 10.12 1.26
C ASP A 131 -12.92 9.49 1.56
N ALA A 132 -11.93 9.85 0.76
CA ALA A 132 -10.54 9.51 1.01
C ALA A 132 -9.80 10.73 1.52
N GLU A 133 -8.98 10.55 2.54
CA GLU A 133 -7.98 11.54 2.91
C GLU A 133 -6.70 11.25 2.14
N ILE A 134 -6.12 12.29 1.54
CA ILE A 134 -4.84 12.17 0.85
C ILE A 134 -3.75 12.49 1.86
N MET A 135 -2.83 11.54 2.04
CA MET A 135 -1.73 11.69 2.98
C MET A 135 -0.41 11.59 2.25
N THR A 136 0.49 12.53 2.51
CA THR A 136 1.76 12.64 1.78
C THR A 136 2.91 12.86 2.75
N LYS A 137 4.02 12.21 2.47
CA LYS A 137 5.29 12.43 3.16
C LYS A 137 6.31 12.92 2.13
N PHE A 138 6.86 14.10 2.38
CA PHE A 138 7.94 14.65 1.56
C PHE A 138 9.28 14.19 2.14
N PHE A 139 10.17 13.74 1.28
CA PHE A 139 11.50 13.30 1.71
C PHE A 139 12.45 14.49 1.75
N ASP A 140 13.26 14.52 2.81
CA ASP A 140 14.34 15.50 2.92
C ASP A 140 15.49 15.10 2.00
N ARG A 141 15.88 16.02 1.12
CA ARG A 141 16.95 15.77 0.16
C ARG A 141 17.94 16.91 0.09
#